data_502ca0ce875000639e2f30e78bdcef6c
#
_entry.id   502ca0ce875000639e2f30e78bdcef6c
#
_cell.length_a   1.000
_cell.length_b   1.000
_cell.length_c   1.000
_cell.angle_alpha   90.00
_cell.angle_beta   90.00
_cell.angle_gamma   90.00
#
_symmetry.space_group_name_H-M   'P 1'
#
loop_
_entity.id
_entity.type
_entity.pdbx_description
1 polymer ?
#
loop_
_entity_poly.entity_id
_entity_poly.type
_entity_poly.pdbx_seq_one_letter_code
_entity_poly.pdbx_strand_id
1 'polypeptide(L)'
;MEKAINIARDFLQVDIAKSCHHGSSDFSTEFLRVLNPIATVISSGDDEPYAHPRPDTLGTIGKYSRGERSLIFSTELARSGQEFLDLSKRKETDSTLERVVTVYGMINVRTDGKKAIIAQKLEKVVGSTKWDIHKLEWNEQKEAFEYIM
;
A
#
# COMPACT_ATOMS: atom_id res chain seq x y z
N MET A 1 9.27 20.14 -17.07
CA MET A 1 8.58 18.92 -16.58
C MET A 1 8.02 19.14 -15.19
N GLU A 2 8.81 19.46 -14.14
CA GLU A 2 8.32 19.68 -12.75
C GLU A 2 7.18 20.71 -12.64
N LYS A 3 7.30 21.86 -13.30
CA LYS A 3 6.24 22.88 -13.28
C LYS A 3 4.90 22.34 -13.79
N ALA A 4 4.92 21.53 -14.84
CA ALA A 4 3.70 20.92 -15.39
C ALA A 4 3.09 19.90 -14.42
N ILE A 5 3.93 19.08 -13.75
CA ILE A 5 3.48 18.13 -12.74
C ILE A 5 2.81 18.86 -11.56
N ASN A 6 3.41 19.94 -11.08
CA ASN A 6 2.85 20.72 -9.96
C ASN A 6 1.49 21.33 -10.32
N ILE A 7 1.37 21.91 -11.52
CA ILE A 7 0.08 22.44 -12.00
C ILE A 7 -0.97 21.33 -12.12
N ALA A 8 -0.59 20.17 -12.69
CA ALA A 8 -1.52 19.05 -12.83
C ALA A 8 -1.91 18.45 -11.47
N ARG A 9 -1.02 18.48 -10.48
CA ARG A 9 -1.27 18.02 -9.11
C ARG A 9 -2.38 18.83 -8.44
N ASP A 10 -2.47 20.13 -8.66
CA ASP A 10 -3.53 20.97 -8.08
C ASP A 10 -4.95 20.49 -8.47
N PHE A 11 -5.07 19.73 -9.57
CA PHE A 11 -6.35 19.24 -10.07
C PHE A 11 -6.52 17.72 -9.93
N LEU A 12 -5.43 16.97 -9.88
CA LEU A 12 -5.47 15.50 -10.01
C LEU A 12 -4.88 14.76 -8.82
N GLN A 13 -4.34 15.47 -7.82
CA GLN A 13 -3.87 14.84 -6.59
C GLN A 13 -5.00 14.08 -5.90
N VAL A 14 -4.67 12.90 -5.39
CA VAL A 14 -5.61 12.06 -4.65
C VAL A 14 -5.01 11.64 -3.32
N ASP A 15 -5.86 11.37 -2.33
CA ASP A 15 -5.39 10.88 -1.05
C ASP A 15 -5.14 9.37 -1.09
N ILE A 16 -6.07 8.62 -1.65
CA ILE A 16 -5.97 7.16 -1.77
C ILE A 16 -6.13 6.78 -3.24
N ALA A 17 -5.12 6.14 -3.80
CA ALA A 17 -5.14 5.62 -5.16
C ALA A 17 -5.41 4.11 -5.19
N LYS A 18 -6.08 3.64 -6.22
CA LYS A 18 -6.07 2.23 -6.60
C LYS A 18 -5.12 2.05 -7.78
N SER A 19 -4.14 1.16 -7.64
CA SER A 19 -3.24 0.82 -8.75
C SER A 19 -4.01 0.22 -9.91
N CYS A 20 -3.72 0.68 -11.11
CA CYS A 20 -4.25 0.09 -12.33
C CYS A 20 -3.59 -1.26 -12.62
N HIS A 21 -4.27 -2.10 -13.42
CA HIS A 21 -3.74 -3.34 -13.96
C HIS A 21 -3.00 -4.20 -12.93
N HIS A 22 -3.60 -4.37 -11.74
CA HIS A 22 -3.08 -5.21 -10.66
C HIS A 22 -1.65 -4.91 -10.20
N GLY A 23 -1.13 -3.71 -10.46
CA GLY A 23 0.25 -3.35 -10.18
C GLY A 23 1.23 -3.80 -11.26
N SER A 24 0.80 -3.85 -12.52
CA SER A 24 1.66 -4.02 -13.70
C SER A 24 2.72 -2.92 -13.77
N SER A 25 3.82 -3.19 -14.47
CA SER A 25 4.83 -2.19 -14.82
C SER A 25 4.41 -1.23 -15.95
N ASP A 26 3.26 -1.48 -16.55
CA ASP A 26 2.68 -0.59 -17.59
C ASP A 26 1.95 0.59 -16.96
N PHE A 27 2.73 1.59 -16.55
CA PHE A 27 2.24 2.82 -15.94
C PHE A 27 3.12 4.02 -16.31
N SER A 28 2.56 5.23 -16.24
CA SER A 28 3.33 6.47 -16.36
C SER A 28 3.84 6.93 -15.00
N THR A 29 5.15 7.05 -14.87
CA THR A 29 5.79 7.63 -13.67
C THR A 29 5.34 9.07 -13.44
N GLU A 30 5.17 9.86 -14.50
CA GLU A 30 4.69 11.24 -14.42
C GLU A 30 3.27 11.28 -13.87
N PHE A 31 2.40 10.37 -14.29
CA PHE A 31 1.04 10.28 -13.76
C PHE A 31 1.03 9.93 -12.28
N LEU A 32 1.84 8.98 -11.83
CA LEU A 32 1.98 8.66 -10.40
C LEU A 32 2.47 9.87 -9.59
N ARG A 33 3.40 10.64 -10.15
CA ARG A 33 3.91 11.88 -9.52
C ARG A 33 2.84 12.97 -9.43
N VAL A 34 1.93 13.02 -10.37
CA VAL A 34 0.77 13.93 -10.34
C VAL A 34 -0.23 13.47 -9.27
N LEU A 35 -0.59 12.20 -9.26
CA LEU A 35 -1.52 11.65 -8.28
C LEU A 35 -1.02 11.79 -6.84
N ASN A 36 0.28 11.59 -6.60
CA ASN A 36 0.96 11.82 -5.32
C ASN A 36 0.16 11.33 -4.09
N PRO A 37 -0.32 10.08 -4.07
CA PRO A 37 -1.20 9.58 -3.02
C PRO A 37 -0.46 9.41 -1.70
N ILE A 38 -1.17 9.44 -0.57
CA ILE A 38 -0.62 9.00 0.72
C ILE A 38 -0.71 7.48 0.89
N ALA A 39 -1.70 6.87 0.24
CA ALA A 39 -1.89 5.43 0.27
C ALA A 39 -2.26 4.89 -1.11
N THR A 40 -1.75 3.71 -1.45
CA THR A 40 -2.10 3.01 -2.69
C THR A 40 -2.60 1.59 -2.37
N VAL A 41 -3.77 1.25 -2.92
CA VAL A 41 -4.35 -0.08 -2.84
C VAL A 41 -4.12 -0.82 -4.16
N ILE A 42 -3.61 -2.03 -4.07
CA ILE A 42 -3.35 -2.92 -5.21
C ILE A 42 -4.23 -4.17 -5.03
N SER A 43 -5.08 -4.45 -6.02
CA SER A 43 -5.79 -5.72 -6.07
C SER A 43 -5.01 -6.68 -6.96
N SER A 44 -4.40 -7.69 -6.39
CA SER A 44 -3.73 -8.78 -7.13
C SER A 44 -4.16 -10.13 -6.58
N GLY A 45 -3.92 -11.19 -7.31
CA GLY A 45 -4.30 -12.55 -6.94
C GLY A 45 -3.09 -13.48 -6.84
N ASP A 46 -3.31 -14.63 -6.21
CA ASP A 46 -2.29 -15.65 -5.94
C ASP A 46 -1.74 -16.32 -7.19
N ASP A 47 -2.64 -16.65 -8.10
CA ASP A 47 -2.34 -17.44 -9.28
C ASP A 47 -2.25 -16.56 -10.53
N GLU A 48 -1.46 -15.52 -10.40
CA GLU A 48 -1.35 -14.49 -11.42
C GLU A 48 -0.10 -14.73 -12.26
N PRO A 49 -0.27 -15.12 -13.55
CA PRO A 49 0.84 -15.56 -14.40
C PRO A 49 1.84 -14.44 -14.73
N TYR A 50 1.44 -13.17 -14.55
CA TYR A 50 2.28 -12.00 -14.85
C TYR A 50 3.10 -11.53 -13.65
N ALA A 51 3.00 -12.19 -12.51
CA ALA A 51 3.69 -11.86 -11.26
C ALA A 51 3.42 -10.42 -10.78
N HIS A 52 2.16 -10.01 -10.78
CA HIS A 52 1.72 -8.76 -10.20
C HIS A 52 1.49 -8.86 -8.67
N PRO A 53 1.74 -7.79 -7.91
CA PRO A 53 2.31 -6.52 -8.35
C PRO A 53 3.80 -6.64 -8.69
N ARG A 54 4.24 -5.91 -9.70
CA ARG A 54 5.65 -5.90 -10.12
C ARG A 54 6.52 -5.11 -9.12
N PRO A 55 7.77 -5.57 -8.86
CA PRO A 55 8.66 -4.88 -7.92
C PRO A 55 8.99 -3.43 -8.32
N ASP A 56 9.11 -3.15 -9.60
CA ASP A 56 9.34 -1.81 -10.14
C ASP A 56 8.13 -0.88 -9.91
N THR A 57 6.91 -1.41 -10.00
CA THR A 57 5.69 -0.69 -9.65
C THR A 57 5.65 -0.36 -8.16
N LEU A 58 5.93 -1.33 -7.30
CA LEU A 58 5.98 -1.11 -5.84
C LEU A 58 7.03 -0.06 -5.47
N GLY A 59 8.24 -0.17 -6.06
CA GLY A 59 9.32 0.79 -5.85
C GLY A 59 8.96 2.19 -6.32
N THR A 60 8.28 2.32 -7.46
CA THR A 60 7.86 3.62 -8.01
C THR A 60 6.74 4.25 -7.17
N ILE A 61 5.74 3.47 -6.78
CA ILE A 61 4.69 3.92 -5.87
C ILE A 61 5.31 4.40 -4.55
N GLY A 62 6.19 3.59 -3.94
CA GLY A 62 6.86 3.94 -2.70
C GLY A 62 7.67 5.23 -2.79
N LYS A 63 8.33 5.47 -3.93
CA LYS A 63 9.14 6.66 -4.18
C LYS A 63 8.32 7.94 -4.34
N TYR A 64 7.15 7.86 -4.95
CA TYR A 64 6.34 9.02 -5.34
C TYR A 64 5.06 9.20 -4.53
N SER A 65 4.84 8.39 -3.52
CA SER A 65 3.82 8.64 -2.52
C SER A 65 4.25 9.78 -1.59
N ARG A 66 3.27 10.57 -1.13
CA ARG A 66 3.53 11.63 -0.16
C ARG A 66 3.52 11.10 1.29
N GLY A 67 4.00 11.94 2.20
CA GLY A 67 4.10 11.63 3.62
C GLY A 67 5.44 11.00 3.99
N GLU A 68 5.67 10.87 5.29
CA GLU A 68 6.91 10.29 5.82
C GLU A 68 6.99 8.78 5.57
N ARG A 69 5.85 8.13 5.41
CA ARG A 69 5.73 6.70 5.20
C ARG A 69 4.76 6.41 4.06
N SER A 70 5.27 5.79 3.00
CA SER A 70 4.43 5.29 1.91
C SER A 70 3.57 4.13 2.39
N LEU A 71 2.25 4.25 2.25
CA LEU A 71 1.31 3.20 2.58
C LEU A 71 0.93 2.43 1.31
N ILE A 72 1.36 1.19 1.21
CA ILE A 72 1.04 0.31 0.07
C ILE A 72 0.33 -0.92 0.60
N PHE A 73 -0.89 -1.13 0.15
CA PHE A 73 -1.73 -2.26 0.52
C PHE A 73 -1.97 -3.13 -0.71
N SER A 74 -1.68 -4.42 -0.61
CA SER A 74 -2.00 -5.38 -1.67
C SER A 74 -2.90 -6.48 -1.11
N THR A 75 -3.89 -6.90 -1.89
CA THR A 75 -4.75 -8.03 -1.51
C THR A 75 -3.97 -9.34 -1.44
N GLU A 76 -2.85 -9.42 -2.15
CA GLU A 76 -2.01 -10.60 -2.20
C GLU A 76 -0.53 -10.19 -2.20
N LEU A 77 0.15 -10.43 -1.08
CA LEU A 77 1.61 -10.32 -0.94
C LEU A 77 2.21 -11.61 -0.34
N ALA A 78 1.35 -12.58 -0.05
CA ALA A 78 1.72 -13.78 0.69
C ALA A 78 2.70 -14.68 -0.07
N ARG A 79 2.69 -14.67 -1.40
CA ARG A 79 3.54 -15.52 -2.24
C ARG A 79 5.02 -15.33 -1.98
N SER A 80 5.49 -14.11 -2.01
CA SER A 80 6.91 -13.83 -1.74
C SER A 80 7.31 -14.14 -0.29
N GLY A 81 6.37 -14.06 0.64
CA GLY A 81 6.59 -14.46 2.04
C GLY A 81 6.75 -15.98 2.21
N GLN A 82 5.94 -16.78 1.54
CA GLN A 82 6.00 -18.24 1.65
C GLN A 82 7.18 -18.86 0.89
N GLU A 83 7.54 -18.33 -0.26
CA GLU A 83 8.71 -18.79 -1.02
C GLU A 83 10.04 -18.47 -0.33
N PHE A 84 10.12 -17.32 0.37
CA PHE A 84 11.29 -16.97 1.19
C PHE A 84 11.30 -17.61 2.57
N LEU A 85 10.13 -18.00 3.08
CA LEU A 85 9.96 -18.64 4.38
C LEU A 85 9.64 -20.11 4.18
N ASP A 86 10.58 -20.89 3.68
CA ASP A 86 10.52 -22.35 3.87
C ASP A 86 10.72 -22.61 5.38
N LEU A 87 9.61 -22.41 6.12
CA LEU A 87 9.54 -22.52 7.57
C LEU A 87 9.96 -23.90 8.08
N SER A 88 9.97 -24.92 7.19
CA SER A 88 10.39 -26.27 7.53
C SER A 88 11.90 -26.39 7.76
N LYS A 89 12.69 -25.41 7.33
CA LYS A 89 14.16 -25.44 7.42
C LYS A 89 14.76 -24.46 8.44
N ARG A 90 13.93 -23.61 9.10
CA ARG A 90 14.42 -22.64 10.07
C ARG A 90 14.09 -23.05 11.50
N LYS A 91 15.09 -22.92 12.37
CA LYS A 91 14.93 -23.19 13.81
C LYS A 91 14.00 -22.14 14.43
N GLU A 92 13.15 -22.57 15.37
CA GLU A 92 12.14 -21.76 16.09
C GLU A 92 12.69 -20.52 16.83
N THR A 93 14.00 -20.29 16.83
CA THR A 93 14.67 -19.23 17.60
C THR A 93 14.97 -17.96 16.81
N ASP A 94 14.53 -17.84 15.54
CA ASP A 94 14.79 -16.64 14.75
C ASP A 94 13.71 -15.58 14.98
N SER A 95 14.01 -14.62 15.87
CA SER A 95 13.14 -13.50 16.23
C SER A 95 12.78 -12.58 15.04
N THR A 96 13.44 -12.72 13.91
CA THR A 96 13.09 -11.98 12.67
C THR A 96 11.79 -12.48 12.04
N LEU A 97 11.36 -13.71 12.35
CA LEU A 97 10.11 -14.29 11.84
C LEU A 97 8.85 -13.70 12.49
N GLU A 98 8.96 -13.19 13.72
CA GLU A 98 7.83 -12.56 14.40
C GLU A 98 7.38 -11.23 13.76
N ARG A 99 8.22 -10.64 12.89
CA ARG A 99 7.93 -9.39 12.19
C ARG A 99 7.26 -9.55 10.83
N VAL A 100 7.16 -10.76 10.32
CA VAL A 100 6.50 -11.02 9.04
C VAL A 100 5.02 -11.20 9.29
N VAL A 101 4.29 -10.13 9.16
CA VAL A 101 2.83 -10.15 9.16
C VAL A 101 2.37 -10.51 7.76
N THR A 102 1.82 -11.70 7.60
CA THR A 102 1.19 -12.11 6.34
C THR A 102 -0.14 -11.37 6.21
N VAL A 103 -0.22 -10.46 5.27
CA VAL A 103 -1.45 -9.74 4.94
C VAL A 103 -2.15 -10.48 3.81
N TYR A 104 -3.45 -10.72 3.97
CA TYR A 104 -4.23 -11.52 3.04
C TYR A 104 -5.63 -10.97 2.83
N GLY A 105 -5.98 -10.81 1.57
CA GLY A 105 -7.36 -10.61 1.16
C GLY A 105 -7.88 -9.19 1.38
N MET A 106 -9.01 -9.07 2.04
CA MET A 106 -9.86 -7.88 2.06
C MET A 106 -9.16 -6.62 2.58
N ILE A 107 -9.23 -5.57 1.78
CA ILE A 107 -8.85 -4.21 2.17
C ILE A 107 -10.12 -3.36 2.20
N ASN A 108 -10.40 -2.76 3.35
CA ASN A 108 -11.51 -1.83 3.52
C ASN A 108 -10.99 -0.40 3.60
N VAL A 109 -11.56 0.48 2.80
CA VAL A 109 -11.34 1.93 2.88
C VAL A 109 -12.65 2.58 3.26
N ARG A 110 -12.64 3.38 4.33
CA ARG A 110 -13.80 4.15 4.80
C ARG A 110 -13.39 5.56 5.13
N THR A 111 -14.23 6.52 4.77
CA THR A 111 -14.00 7.92 5.09
C THR A 111 -15.33 8.63 5.37
N ASP A 112 -15.28 9.66 6.21
CA ASP A 112 -16.33 10.64 6.46
C ASP A 112 -16.01 12.01 5.85
N GLY A 113 -14.91 12.09 5.07
CA GLY A 113 -14.40 13.32 4.48
C GLY A 113 -13.37 14.05 5.36
N LYS A 114 -13.31 13.77 6.66
CA LYS A 114 -12.31 14.34 7.60
C LYS A 114 -11.37 13.29 8.16
N LYS A 115 -11.83 12.06 8.25
CA LYS A 115 -11.06 10.90 8.68
C LYS A 115 -11.17 9.82 7.63
N ALA A 116 -10.08 9.08 7.43
CA ALA A 116 -10.11 7.89 6.62
C ALA A 116 -9.43 6.73 7.37
N ILE A 117 -9.99 5.54 7.20
CA ILE A 117 -9.45 4.30 7.75
C ILE A 117 -9.19 3.36 6.58
N ILE A 118 -7.98 2.81 6.55
CA ILE A 118 -7.62 1.71 5.67
C ILE A 118 -7.33 0.52 6.56
N ALA A 119 -8.14 -0.53 6.43
CA ALA A 119 -8.02 -1.75 7.22
C ALA A 119 -7.78 -2.94 6.30
N GLN A 120 -6.66 -3.62 6.48
CA GLN A 120 -6.30 -4.83 5.77
C GLN A 120 -6.50 -6.05 6.66
N LYS A 121 -7.13 -7.09 6.12
CA LYS A 121 -7.33 -8.34 6.84
C LYS A 121 -6.01 -9.10 6.95
N LEU A 122 -5.70 -9.56 8.15
CA LEU A 122 -4.54 -10.39 8.43
C LEU A 122 -4.89 -11.88 8.27
N GLU A 123 -3.97 -12.68 7.80
CA GLU A 123 -4.11 -14.13 7.76
C GLU A 123 -4.19 -14.71 9.17
N LYS A 124 -3.33 -14.25 10.06
CA LYS A 124 -3.29 -14.66 11.46
C LYS A 124 -3.72 -13.54 12.40
N VAL A 125 -4.21 -13.92 13.55
CA VAL A 125 -4.53 -12.95 14.63
C VAL A 125 -3.22 -12.38 15.17
N VAL A 126 -3.14 -11.04 15.24
CA VAL A 126 -2.06 -10.33 15.92
C VAL A 126 -2.66 -9.60 17.12
N GLY A 127 -2.22 -9.98 18.32
CA GLY A 127 -2.86 -9.52 19.55
C GLY A 127 -4.31 -9.99 19.63
N SER A 128 -5.26 -9.05 19.63
CA SER A 128 -6.71 -9.32 19.70
C SER A 128 -7.45 -9.08 18.37
N THR A 129 -6.74 -8.76 17.30
CA THR A 129 -7.36 -8.35 16.03
C THR A 129 -6.86 -9.18 14.84
N LYS A 130 -7.73 -9.30 13.83
CA LYS A 130 -7.40 -9.82 12.50
C LYS A 130 -7.26 -8.70 11.47
N TRP A 131 -7.09 -7.47 11.91
CA TRP A 131 -7.01 -6.32 11.03
C TRP A 131 -5.77 -5.48 11.33
N ASP A 132 -5.04 -5.16 10.29
CA ASP A 132 -4.06 -4.08 10.30
C ASP A 132 -4.78 -2.79 9.90
N ILE A 133 -4.79 -1.81 10.83
CA ILE A 133 -5.63 -0.62 10.71
C ILE A 133 -4.74 0.62 10.67
N HIS A 134 -4.87 1.37 9.59
CA HIS A 134 -4.21 2.64 9.38
C HIS A 134 -5.23 3.77 9.37
N LYS A 135 -4.91 4.86 10.04
CA LYS A 135 -5.81 6.01 10.17
C LYS A 135 -5.17 7.23 9.51
N LEU A 136 -5.99 7.96 8.78
CA LEU A 136 -5.63 9.23 8.19
C LEU A 136 -6.61 10.30 8.72
N GLU A 137 -6.12 11.52 8.91
CA GLU A 137 -6.94 12.67 9.30
C GLU A 137 -6.65 13.84 8.36
N TRP A 138 -7.70 14.58 8.04
CA TRP A 138 -7.62 15.74 7.18
C TRP A 138 -6.92 16.89 7.91
N ASN A 139 -5.87 17.41 7.31
CA ASN A 139 -5.16 18.60 7.77
C ASN A 139 -5.63 19.81 6.97
N GLU A 140 -6.37 20.71 7.64
CA GLU A 140 -6.95 21.92 7.02
C GLU A 140 -5.87 22.88 6.49
N GLN A 141 -4.68 22.90 7.09
CA GLN A 141 -3.60 23.80 6.66
C GLN A 141 -2.89 23.30 5.41
N LYS A 142 -2.83 21.97 5.23
CA LYS A 142 -2.18 21.32 4.09
C LYS A 142 -3.16 20.92 3.01
N GLU A 143 -4.46 21.08 3.27
CA GLU A 143 -5.54 20.61 2.38
C GLU A 143 -5.32 19.17 1.90
N ALA A 144 -4.93 18.28 2.81
CA ALA A 144 -4.60 16.90 2.51
C ALA A 144 -4.77 15.99 3.73
N PHE A 145 -5.01 14.71 3.50
CA PHE A 145 -4.95 13.70 4.55
C PHE A 145 -3.51 13.44 4.99
N GLU A 146 -3.31 13.27 6.28
CA GLU A 146 -2.06 12.87 6.91
C GLU A 146 -2.24 11.59 7.72
N TYR A 147 -1.18 10.82 7.84
CA TYR A 147 -1.16 9.62 8.67
C TYR A 147 -1.10 10.00 10.14
N ILE A 148 -1.98 9.38 10.94
CA ILE A 148 -1.97 9.49 12.41
C ILE A 148 -1.56 8.15 13.03
N MET A 149 -0.53 8.22 13.88
CA MET A 149 -0.06 7.05 14.65
C MET A 149 -1.03 6.67 15.77
#